data_56cb681424e3046ff7d9a0fc64cd7456
#
_entry.id   56cb681424e3046ff7d9a0fc64cd7456
#
_cell.length_a   1.000
_cell.length_b   1.000
_cell.length_c   1.000
_cell.angle_alpha   90.00
_cell.angle_beta   90.00
_cell.angle_gamma   90.00
#
_symmetry.space_group_name_H-M   'P 1'
#
loop_
_entity.id
_entity.type
_entity.pdbx_description
1 polymer ?
#
loop_
_entity_poly.entity_id
_entity_poly.type
_entity_poly.pdbx_seq_one_letter_code
_entity_poly.pdbx_strand_id
1 'polypeptide(L)'
;MKKVFALLTACALASVATAAGQTTAKTTQKKPVEILVIESTDYPSGKQDAQLTNGLANFLEGEAKVSTISYEEAQQDPKFANIDMSFLPVYLIKKTPQWGKKLEEALQAGYVQQNSDYYIFLHQTRTGVYQNKIANPGVLEIFVMSQCPYGVMAEGKVIDAKNDGKLPADTAIRVRYIVSYDKANNDFRSLHGSGEWEEDVRQLLIAKYYPEKFWKYLEIRNKDYRSSRWDKAMKEAGINPNKIMKKFDTEGVELLKAEAAYVDEYDIGSSPSFLWEGKELLDYNGLGQKPGLGFFNRNSSTRGAAAPAGSC
;
A
#
# COMPACT_ATOMS: atom_id res chain seq x y z
N MET A 1 -12.91 -0.51 7.12
CA MET A 1 -11.92 0.05 6.20
C MET A 1 -12.11 1.54 5.82
N LYS A 2 -13.33 2.07 5.60
CA LYS A 2 -13.54 3.46 5.10
C LYS A 2 -13.20 4.63 6.06
N LYS A 3 -13.07 4.42 7.37
CA LYS A 3 -12.89 5.52 8.36
C LYS A 3 -11.44 5.84 8.73
N VAL A 4 -10.47 4.96 8.48
CA VAL A 4 -9.04 5.19 8.80
C VAL A 4 -8.41 6.20 7.86
N PHE A 5 -8.79 6.18 6.60
CA PHE A 5 -8.30 7.15 5.61
C PHE A 5 -8.66 8.60 5.98
N ALA A 6 -9.80 8.79 6.68
CA ALA A 6 -10.23 10.11 7.13
C ALA A 6 -9.38 10.67 8.28
N LEU A 7 -8.80 9.82 9.13
CA LEU A 7 -8.02 10.28 10.28
C LEU A 7 -6.64 10.81 9.89
N LEU A 8 -5.99 10.20 8.88
CA LEU A 8 -4.67 10.60 8.40
C LEU A 8 -4.73 11.68 7.29
N THR A 9 -5.80 11.74 6.51
CA THR A 9 -5.98 12.78 5.47
C THR A 9 -6.37 14.14 6.06
N ALA A 10 -6.97 14.18 7.24
CA ALA A 10 -7.31 15.45 7.91
C ALA A 10 -6.09 16.25 8.41
N CYS A 11 -4.92 15.62 8.52
CA CYS A 11 -3.69 16.30 8.92
C CYS A 11 -2.98 17.09 7.80
N ALA A 12 -3.42 16.95 6.53
CA ALA A 12 -2.69 17.52 5.38
C ALA A 12 -3.26 18.83 4.81
N LEU A 13 -4.39 19.36 5.33
CA LEU A 13 -5.07 20.53 4.76
C LEU A 13 -5.37 21.63 5.78
N ALA A 14 -4.36 22.13 6.47
CA ALA A 14 -4.47 23.38 7.21
C ALA A 14 -3.23 24.24 7.00
N SER A 15 -3.16 24.91 5.86
CA SER A 15 -2.28 26.07 5.70
C SER A 15 -2.96 27.15 4.86
N VAL A 16 -2.80 28.38 5.42
CA VAL A 16 -3.02 29.72 4.88
C VAL A 16 -4.37 30.36 5.18
N ALA A 17 -4.37 31.17 6.22
CA ALA A 17 -5.01 32.49 6.21
C ALA A 17 -4.16 33.44 7.09
N THR A 18 -3.48 34.38 6.44
CA THR A 18 -2.80 35.50 7.05
C THR A 18 -3.83 36.58 7.44
N ALA A 19 -3.90 36.91 8.71
CA ALA A 19 -4.49 38.17 9.14
C ALA A 19 -3.61 38.75 10.28
N ALA A 20 -3.05 39.92 10.01
CA ALA A 20 -2.26 40.67 10.95
C ALA A 20 -3.15 41.19 12.09
N GLY A 21 -2.87 40.76 13.30
CA GLY A 21 -3.38 41.27 14.54
C GLY A 21 -2.42 40.91 15.64
N GLN A 22 -1.65 41.89 16.12
CA GLN A 22 -0.79 41.75 17.30
C GLN A 22 -1.64 41.53 18.55
N THR A 23 -1.93 40.29 18.83
CA THR A 23 -2.33 39.82 20.15
C THR A 23 -1.17 38.98 20.67
N THR A 24 -0.63 39.37 21.84
CA THR A 24 0.36 38.56 22.58
C THR A 24 -0.26 37.20 22.89
N ALA A 25 -0.15 36.28 21.96
CA ALA A 25 -0.51 34.89 22.18
C ALA A 25 0.42 34.32 23.24
N LYS A 26 -0.10 34.00 24.42
CA LYS A 26 0.54 33.10 25.36
C LYS A 26 0.88 31.85 24.55
N THR A 27 2.17 31.65 24.26
CA THR A 27 2.68 30.42 23.65
C THR A 27 2.41 29.31 24.66
N THR A 28 1.28 28.65 24.50
CA THR A 28 0.96 27.45 25.29
C THR A 28 1.95 26.41 24.83
N GLN A 29 2.96 26.12 25.67
CA GLN A 29 3.98 25.13 25.40
C GLN A 29 3.27 23.79 25.16
N LYS A 30 3.34 23.26 23.92
CA LYS A 30 2.73 21.97 23.57
C LYS A 30 3.38 20.89 24.44
N LYS A 31 2.58 19.99 24.96
CA LYS A 31 3.10 18.85 25.74
C LYS A 31 3.87 17.90 24.84
N PRO A 32 5.01 17.34 25.30
CA PRO A 32 5.74 16.36 24.53
C PRO A 32 4.94 15.07 24.39
N VAL A 33 4.84 14.57 23.15
CA VAL A 33 4.35 13.24 22.82
C VAL A 33 5.57 12.34 22.65
N GLU A 34 5.87 11.52 23.65
CA GLU A 34 6.99 10.58 23.60
C GLU A 34 6.63 9.41 22.68
N ILE A 35 7.37 9.30 21.57
CA ILE A 35 7.21 8.28 20.55
C ILE A 35 8.50 7.47 20.48
N LEU A 36 8.40 6.17 20.76
CA LEU A 36 9.49 5.22 20.53
C LEU A 36 9.18 4.49 19.22
N VAL A 37 10.15 4.41 18.32
CA VAL A 37 10.01 3.68 17.05
C VAL A 37 10.94 2.47 17.07
N ILE A 38 10.35 1.29 16.87
CA ILE A 38 11.12 0.07 16.59
C ILE A 38 11.36 0.03 15.10
N GLU A 39 12.62 0.02 14.66
CA GLU A 39 12.97 0.14 13.26
C GLU A 39 13.94 -0.94 12.78
N SER A 40 13.96 -1.19 11.48
CA SER A 40 14.91 -2.10 10.84
C SER A 40 16.30 -1.47 10.77
N THR A 41 17.35 -2.27 10.97
CA THR A 41 18.75 -1.84 10.71
C THR A 41 19.10 -1.93 9.24
N ASP A 42 18.53 -2.91 8.51
CA ASP A 42 18.97 -3.31 7.17
C ASP A 42 18.20 -2.63 6.03
N TYR A 43 16.97 -2.18 6.29
CA TYR A 43 16.09 -1.68 5.25
C TYR A 43 15.66 -0.23 5.51
N PRO A 44 15.98 0.70 4.58
CA PRO A 44 15.55 2.10 4.71
C PRO A 44 14.03 2.26 4.82
N SER A 45 13.24 1.40 4.15
CA SER A 45 11.78 1.39 4.25
C SER A 45 11.24 1.06 5.63
N GLY A 46 12.02 0.36 6.45
CA GLY A 46 11.71 0.03 7.84
C GLY A 46 12.20 1.06 8.87
N LYS A 47 12.61 2.27 8.42
CA LYS A 47 13.05 3.36 9.30
C LYS A 47 11.89 4.28 9.70
N GLN A 48 12.13 5.07 10.74
CA GLN A 48 11.21 6.09 11.21
C GLN A 48 10.84 7.07 10.11
N ASP A 49 9.53 7.37 10.01
CA ASP A 49 8.97 8.42 9.16
C ASP A 49 8.67 9.68 9.99
N ALA A 50 9.41 10.76 9.72
CA ALA A 50 9.24 12.03 10.42
C ALA A 50 7.88 12.69 10.15
N GLN A 51 7.26 12.49 8.98
CA GLN A 51 5.94 13.03 8.68
C GLN A 51 4.87 12.31 9.51
N LEU A 52 4.99 11.00 9.65
CA LEU A 52 4.07 10.22 10.46
C LEU A 52 4.19 10.56 11.94
N THR A 53 5.41 10.61 12.49
CA THR A 53 5.61 10.95 13.93
C THR A 53 5.10 12.35 14.24
N ASN A 54 5.36 13.34 13.39
CA ASN A 54 4.81 14.68 13.52
C ASN A 54 3.29 14.69 13.38
N GLY A 55 2.73 13.91 12.45
CA GLY A 55 1.29 13.76 12.27
C GLY A 55 0.61 13.20 13.52
N LEU A 56 1.16 12.13 14.10
CA LEU A 56 0.68 11.53 15.35
C LEU A 56 0.73 12.52 16.51
N ALA A 57 1.85 13.26 16.66
CA ALA A 57 1.97 14.26 17.72
C ALA A 57 0.97 15.41 17.53
N ASN A 58 0.78 15.90 16.32
CA ASN A 58 -0.21 16.95 16.02
C ASN A 58 -1.65 16.49 16.27
N PHE A 59 -2.00 15.25 15.90
CA PHE A 59 -3.29 14.66 16.23
C PHE A 59 -3.56 14.63 17.72
N LEU A 60 -2.52 14.36 18.53
CA LEU A 60 -2.56 14.40 20.00
C LEU A 60 -2.43 15.82 20.58
N GLU A 61 -2.34 16.86 19.73
CA GLU A 61 -2.15 18.28 20.11
C GLU A 61 -0.87 18.52 20.91
N GLY A 62 0.18 17.72 20.62
CA GLY A 62 1.48 17.80 21.26
C GLY A 62 2.62 18.09 20.31
N GLU A 63 3.84 17.94 20.78
CA GLU A 63 5.08 18.03 20.04
C GLU A 63 5.81 16.68 20.08
N ALA A 64 6.27 16.19 18.92
CA ALA A 64 6.92 14.90 18.83
C ALA A 64 8.29 14.91 19.54
N LYS A 65 8.46 13.98 20.48
CA LYS A 65 9.75 13.63 21.06
C LYS A 65 10.06 12.19 20.69
N VAL A 66 10.80 12.02 19.60
CA VAL A 66 11.05 10.70 19.00
C VAL A 66 12.34 10.11 19.52
N SER A 67 12.32 8.82 19.83
CA SER A 67 13.49 7.96 20.04
C SER A 67 13.33 6.69 19.23
N THR A 68 14.43 6.06 18.87
CA THR A 68 14.44 4.81 18.09
C THR A 68 15.16 3.70 18.85
N ILE A 69 14.76 2.47 18.53
CA ILE A 69 15.43 1.25 18.97
C ILE A 69 15.44 0.27 17.79
N SER A 70 16.51 -0.50 17.64
CA SER A 70 16.56 -1.50 16.58
C SER A 70 15.62 -2.68 16.87
N TYR A 71 15.19 -3.35 15.80
CA TYR A 71 14.40 -4.58 15.91
C TYR A 71 15.09 -5.64 16.77
N GLU A 72 16.40 -5.81 16.57
CA GLU A 72 17.23 -6.79 17.27
C GLU A 72 17.31 -6.51 18.77
N GLU A 73 17.47 -5.24 19.14
CA GLU A 73 17.45 -4.81 20.56
C GLU A 73 16.05 -4.96 21.17
N ALA A 74 15.00 -4.60 20.41
CA ALA A 74 13.63 -4.71 20.87
C ALA A 74 13.21 -6.17 21.11
N GLN A 75 13.66 -7.10 20.28
CA GLN A 75 13.40 -8.54 20.48
C GLN A 75 13.99 -9.10 21.77
N GLN A 76 15.08 -8.52 22.27
CA GLN A 76 15.77 -8.97 23.49
C GLN A 76 15.18 -8.34 24.77
N ASP A 77 14.40 -7.27 24.66
CA ASP A 77 13.83 -6.58 25.80
C ASP A 77 12.41 -7.13 26.10
N PRO A 78 12.22 -7.76 27.28
CA PRO A 78 10.93 -8.35 27.67
C PRO A 78 9.75 -7.39 27.64
N LYS A 79 9.96 -6.08 27.75
CA LYS A 79 8.88 -5.07 27.67
C LYS A 79 8.19 -5.01 26.32
N PHE A 80 8.82 -5.52 25.25
CA PHE A 80 8.29 -5.56 23.90
C PHE A 80 7.81 -6.96 23.46
N ALA A 81 7.92 -7.98 24.32
CA ALA A 81 7.63 -9.39 23.98
C ALA A 81 6.25 -9.63 23.40
N ASN A 82 5.25 -8.80 23.73
CA ASN A 82 3.88 -8.91 23.26
C ASN A 82 3.53 -7.89 22.17
N ILE A 83 4.52 -7.27 21.55
CA ILE A 83 4.33 -6.34 20.43
C ILE A 83 4.57 -7.09 19.13
N ASP A 84 3.61 -7.04 18.23
CA ASP A 84 3.80 -7.56 16.87
C ASP A 84 4.81 -6.68 16.11
N MET A 85 5.95 -7.26 15.82
CA MET A 85 7.05 -6.65 15.06
C MET A 85 7.25 -7.34 13.70
N SER A 86 6.23 -8.03 13.21
CA SER A 86 6.29 -8.72 11.92
C SER A 86 6.46 -7.77 10.74
N PHE A 87 6.04 -6.50 10.92
CA PHE A 87 6.21 -5.41 9.97
C PHE A 87 6.79 -4.18 10.65
N LEU A 88 7.85 -3.61 10.10
CA LEU A 88 8.52 -2.42 10.63
C LEU A 88 8.38 -1.23 9.68
N PRO A 89 8.40 0.00 10.21
CA PRO A 89 8.59 0.36 11.62
C PRO A 89 7.32 0.22 12.46
N VAL A 90 7.46 -0.02 13.77
CA VAL A 90 6.39 0.02 14.76
C VAL A 90 6.48 1.29 15.58
N TYR A 91 5.39 2.02 15.71
CA TYR A 91 5.32 3.28 16.46
C TYR A 91 4.63 3.08 17.80
N LEU A 92 5.33 3.39 18.88
CA LEU A 92 4.89 3.23 20.26
C LEU A 92 4.75 4.60 20.91
N ILE A 93 3.52 5.03 21.21
CA ILE A 93 3.29 6.28 21.95
C ILE A 93 3.18 5.95 23.42
N LYS A 94 4.01 6.57 24.25
CA LYS A 94 3.98 6.38 25.70
C LYS A 94 2.63 6.80 26.27
N LYS A 95 2.04 5.92 27.07
CA LYS A 95 0.71 6.15 27.63
C LYS A 95 0.72 7.31 28.63
N THR A 96 -0.26 8.18 28.46
CA THR A 96 -0.63 9.20 29.44
C THR A 96 -2.15 9.27 29.50
N PRO A 97 -2.79 9.65 30.63
CA PRO A 97 -4.23 9.72 30.74
C PRO A 97 -4.90 10.60 29.70
N GLN A 98 -4.20 11.64 29.23
CA GLN A 98 -4.73 12.59 28.25
C GLN A 98 -4.86 12.02 26.83
N TRP A 99 -4.03 11.04 26.45
CA TRP A 99 -4.07 10.44 25.10
C TRP A 99 -5.17 9.40 24.95
N GLY A 100 -5.52 8.68 26.05
CA GLY A 100 -6.50 7.60 26.03
C GLY A 100 -7.83 8.02 25.44
N LYS A 101 -8.37 9.16 25.85
CA LYS A 101 -9.64 9.69 25.32
C LYS A 101 -9.60 10.01 23.83
N LYS A 102 -8.45 10.53 23.32
CA LYS A 102 -8.27 10.85 21.90
C LYS A 102 -8.12 9.62 21.03
N LEU A 103 -7.59 8.53 21.60
CA LEU A 103 -7.35 7.27 20.89
C LEU A 103 -8.48 6.25 21.10
N GLU A 104 -9.52 6.59 21.87
CA GLU A 104 -10.59 5.66 22.24
C GLU A 104 -11.29 5.05 21.02
N GLU A 105 -11.67 5.86 20.04
CA GLU A 105 -12.30 5.36 18.81
C GLU A 105 -11.35 4.46 17.99
N ALA A 106 -10.06 4.81 17.92
CA ALA A 106 -9.06 4.03 17.19
C ALA A 106 -8.77 2.70 17.89
N LEU A 107 -8.78 2.67 19.24
CA LEU A 107 -8.66 1.46 20.04
C LEU A 107 -9.87 0.54 19.87
N GLN A 108 -11.09 1.09 19.94
CA GLN A 108 -12.32 0.32 19.73
C GLN A 108 -12.42 -0.24 18.31
N ALA A 109 -11.92 0.49 17.32
CA ALA A 109 -11.89 0.06 15.93
C ALA A 109 -10.73 -0.92 15.62
N GLY A 110 -9.83 -1.19 16.58
CA GLY A 110 -8.68 -2.08 16.40
C GLY A 110 -7.53 -1.52 15.57
N TYR A 111 -7.53 -0.21 15.28
CA TYR A 111 -6.46 0.44 14.52
C TYR A 111 -5.22 0.78 15.36
N VAL A 112 -5.42 0.87 16.65
CA VAL A 112 -4.39 1.06 17.65
C VAL A 112 -4.54 -0.05 18.66
N GLN A 113 -3.46 -0.72 18.97
CA GLN A 113 -3.38 -1.65 20.09
C GLN A 113 -2.82 -0.95 21.32
N GLN A 114 -2.84 -1.59 22.48
CA GLN A 114 -2.23 -1.06 23.67
C GLN A 114 -1.74 -2.19 24.61
N ASN A 115 -0.67 -1.87 25.34
CA ASN A 115 -0.22 -2.64 26.49
C ASN A 115 -0.23 -1.75 27.76
N SER A 116 0.49 -2.15 28.82
CA SER A 116 0.61 -1.34 30.05
C SER A 116 1.19 0.06 29.79
N ASP A 117 2.17 0.19 28.87
CA ASP A 117 3.06 1.34 28.75
C ASP A 117 2.83 2.18 27.50
N TYR A 118 2.30 1.52 26.42
CA TYR A 118 2.24 2.13 25.10
C TYR A 118 0.88 1.99 24.43
N TYR A 119 0.53 2.97 23.59
CA TYR A 119 -0.37 2.82 22.45
C TYR A 119 0.48 2.43 21.25
N ILE A 120 0.06 1.37 20.52
CA ILE A 120 0.85 0.69 19.50
C ILE A 120 0.18 0.90 18.15
N PHE A 121 0.88 1.54 17.23
CA PHE A 121 0.42 1.77 15.87
C PHE A 121 1.12 0.78 14.95
N LEU A 122 0.34 -0.13 14.38
CA LEU A 122 0.79 -1.16 13.44
C LEU A 122 0.33 -0.82 12.03
N HIS A 123 1.13 -1.17 11.03
CA HIS A 123 0.76 -1.09 9.60
C HIS A 123 0.15 0.25 9.13
N GLN A 124 0.49 1.34 9.81
CA GLN A 124 -0.05 2.67 9.49
C GLN A 124 0.68 3.35 8.32
N THR A 125 1.81 2.79 7.90
CA THR A 125 2.62 3.32 6.81
C THR A 125 2.40 2.51 5.54
N ARG A 126 2.45 3.17 4.39
CA ARG A 126 2.46 2.51 3.08
C ARG A 126 3.85 1.98 2.69
N THR A 127 4.81 2.13 3.58
CA THR A 127 6.19 1.71 3.39
C THR A 127 6.65 1.01 4.65
N GLY A 128 7.44 -0.03 4.47
CA GLY A 128 7.95 -0.79 5.60
C GLY A 128 8.62 -2.08 5.15
N VAL A 129 8.99 -2.91 6.10
CA VAL A 129 9.65 -4.19 5.83
C VAL A 129 9.05 -5.31 6.67
N TYR A 130 8.72 -6.42 6.01
CA TYR A 130 8.23 -7.63 6.65
C TYR A 130 9.39 -8.44 7.22
N GLN A 131 9.39 -8.67 8.54
CA GLN A 131 10.46 -9.41 9.21
C GLN A 131 10.33 -10.93 9.02
N ASN A 132 9.11 -11.43 9.02
CA ASN A 132 8.77 -12.85 8.92
C ASN A 132 8.63 -13.40 7.50
N LYS A 133 8.89 -12.59 6.46
CA LYS A 133 8.81 -13.03 5.06
C LYS A 133 10.20 -13.40 4.51
N ILE A 134 10.22 -14.35 3.58
CA ILE A 134 11.44 -14.77 2.89
C ILE A 134 11.65 -13.88 1.67
N ALA A 135 12.87 -13.41 1.48
CA ALA A 135 13.21 -12.60 0.31
C ALA A 135 13.07 -13.42 -0.98
N ASN A 136 12.52 -12.77 -2.02
CA ASN A 136 12.40 -13.28 -3.38
C ASN A 136 13.15 -12.33 -4.34
N PRO A 137 14.48 -12.46 -4.45
CA PRO A 137 15.32 -11.49 -5.14
C PRO A 137 14.90 -11.23 -6.59
N GLY A 138 14.95 -9.98 -7.00
CA GLY A 138 14.64 -9.57 -8.37
C GLY A 138 13.15 -9.63 -8.73
N VAL A 139 12.24 -9.73 -7.76
CA VAL A 139 10.79 -9.74 -8.00
C VAL A 139 10.14 -8.47 -7.48
N LEU A 140 9.46 -7.75 -8.37
CA LEU A 140 8.55 -6.66 -8.03
C LEU A 140 7.10 -7.16 -8.20
N GLU A 141 6.31 -7.07 -7.15
CA GLU A 141 4.86 -7.31 -7.19
C GLU A 141 4.12 -5.99 -7.04
N ILE A 142 3.22 -5.71 -8.00
CA ILE A 142 2.40 -4.50 -8.04
C ILE A 142 0.98 -4.91 -7.72
N PHE A 143 0.51 -4.54 -6.53
CA PHE A 143 -0.85 -4.82 -6.10
C PHE A 143 -1.77 -3.72 -6.59
N VAL A 144 -2.78 -4.10 -7.37
CA VAL A 144 -3.74 -3.19 -7.97
C VAL A 144 -5.18 -3.65 -7.75
N MET A 145 -6.10 -2.75 -7.94
CA MET A 145 -7.50 -3.01 -8.25
C MET A 145 -7.67 -2.64 -9.72
N SER A 146 -8.13 -3.54 -10.58
CA SER A 146 -8.10 -3.34 -12.04
C SER A 146 -8.98 -2.18 -12.54
N GLN A 147 -9.88 -1.68 -11.70
CA GLN A 147 -10.70 -0.49 -12.00
C GLN A 147 -10.29 0.75 -11.19
N CYS A 148 -9.19 0.70 -10.44
CA CYS A 148 -8.62 1.84 -9.75
C CYS A 148 -7.77 2.69 -10.71
N PRO A 149 -8.05 3.99 -10.88
CA PRO A 149 -7.27 4.85 -11.78
C PRO A 149 -5.79 4.92 -11.39
N TYR A 150 -5.48 4.83 -10.10
CA TYR A 150 -4.09 4.87 -9.61
C TYR A 150 -3.34 3.56 -9.86
N GLY A 151 -4.04 2.41 -9.78
CA GLY A 151 -3.50 1.10 -10.16
C GLY A 151 -3.18 1.05 -11.66
N VAL A 152 -4.14 1.46 -12.49
CA VAL A 152 -3.98 1.59 -13.95
C VAL A 152 -2.79 2.48 -14.33
N MET A 153 -2.56 3.56 -13.58
CA MET A 153 -1.40 4.43 -13.81
C MET A 153 -0.06 3.74 -13.45
N ALA A 154 -0.03 2.93 -12.39
CA ALA A 154 1.17 2.16 -12.04
C ALA A 154 1.51 1.16 -13.14
N GLU A 155 0.51 0.44 -13.65
CA GLU A 155 0.66 -0.45 -14.80
C GLU A 155 1.14 0.31 -16.06
N GLY A 156 0.60 1.51 -16.30
CA GLY A 156 1.01 2.38 -17.40
C GLY A 156 2.50 2.72 -17.37
N LYS A 157 3.08 2.98 -16.19
CA LYS A 157 4.52 3.22 -16.06
C LYS A 157 5.36 2.00 -16.48
N VAL A 158 4.91 0.79 -16.15
CA VAL A 158 5.59 -0.44 -16.58
C VAL A 158 5.46 -0.63 -18.09
N ILE A 159 4.28 -0.39 -18.65
CA ILE A 159 4.03 -0.49 -20.09
C ILE A 159 4.91 0.50 -20.86
N ASP A 160 4.97 1.75 -20.41
CA ASP A 160 5.85 2.77 -21.04
C ASP A 160 7.32 2.37 -20.95
N ALA A 161 7.78 1.92 -19.77
CA ALA A 161 9.16 1.47 -19.59
C ALA A 161 9.48 0.24 -20.46
N LYS A 162 8.54 -0.69 -20.60
CA LYS A 162 8.65 -1.85 -21.49
C LYS A 162 8.79 -1.41 -22.96
N ASN A 163 7.91 -0.51 -23.42
CA ASN A 163 7.90 -0.02 -24.79
C ASN A 163 9.16 0.79 -25.12
N ASP A 164 9.73 1.46 -24.11
CA ASP A 164 10.99 2.22 -24.22
C ASP A 164 12.25 1.35 -24.05
N GLY A 165 12.11 0.04 -23.78
CA GLY A 165 13.24 -0.86 -23.53
C GLY A 165 14.00 -0.57 -22.23
N LYS A 166 13.34 0.02 -21.24
CA LYS A 166 13.91 0.45 -19.95
C LYS A 166 13.67 -0.53 -18.80
N LEU A 167 12.96 -1.64 -19.04
CA LEU A 167 12.77 -2.63 -18.00
C LEU A 167 14.09 -3.33 -17.69
N PRO A 168 14.47 -3.47 -16.41
CA PRO A 168 15.66 -4.21 -16.03
C PRO A 168 15.50 -5.69 -16.41
N ALA A 169 16.57 -6.27 -16.98
CA ALA A 169 16.53 -7.67 -17.47
C ALA A 169 16.46 -8.70 -16.34
N ASP A 170 16.90 -8.32 -15.14
CA ASP A 170 16.99 -9.16 -13.95
C ASP A 170 15.81 -8.98 -12.98
N THR A 171 14.80 -8.19 -13.37
CA THR A 171 13.62 -7.95 -12.53
C THR A 171 12.36 -8.53 -13.16
N ALA A 172 11.74 -9.47 -12.46
CA ALA A 172 10.42 -10.00 -12.81
C ALA A 172 9.33 -9.09 -12.21
N ILE A 173 8.51 -8.48 -13.06
CA ILE A 173 7.39 -7.63 -12.62
C ILE A 173 6.09 -8.44 -12.72
N ARG A 174 5.36 -8.55 -11.60
CA ARG A 174 4.10 -9.27 -11.46
C ARG A 174 3.00 -8.32 -11.04
N VAL A 175 1.84 -8.43 -11.65
CA VAL A 175 0.61 -7.74 -11.19
C VAL A 175 -0.14 -8.69 -10.26
N ARG A 176 -0.59 -8.16 -9.12
CA ARG A 176 -1.40 -8.82 -8.10
C ARG A 176 -2.72 -8.06 -7.93
N TYR A 177 -3.78 -8.74 -7.53
CA TYR A 177 -5.10 -8.13 -7.47
C TYR A 177 -5.63 -8.06 -6.04
N ILE A 178 -6.02 -6.85 -5.64
CA ILE A 178 -6.58 -6.59 -4.30
C ILE A 178 -8.06 -6.89 -4.32
N VAL A 179 -8.44 -8.00 -3.71
CA VAL A 179 -9.81 -8.50 -3.62
C VAL A 179 -10.03 -9.16 -2.27
N SER A 180 -11.23 -9.09 -1.73
CA SER A 180 -11.63 -9.84 -0.53
C SER A 180 -12.48 -11.04 -0.93
N TYR A 181 -12.28 -12.18 -0.26
CA TYR A 181 -13.08 -13.38 -0.45
C TYR A 181 -13.85 -13.73 0.82
N ASP A 182 -15.18 -13.70 0.74
CA ASP A 182 -16.08 -14.15 1.80
C ASP A 182 -16.29 -15.68 1.67
N LYS A 183 -15.56 -16.43 2.50
CA LYS A 183 -15.62 -17.90 2.49
C LYS A 183 -17.00 -18.44 2.86
N ALA A 184 -17.76 -17.72 3.70
CA ALA A 184 -19.07 -18.19 4.17
C ALA A 184 -20.12 -18.12 3.05
N ASN A 185 -20.05 -17.10 2.21
CA ASN A 185 -20.96 -16.87 1.10
C ASN A 185 -20.40 -17.28 -0.26
N ASN A 186 -19.13 -17.75 -0.31
CA ASN A 186 -18.39 -18.06 -1.55
C ASN A 186 -18.45 -16.90 -2.55
N ASP A 187 -18.21 -15.70 -2.07
CA ASP A 187 -18.38 -14.45 -2.83
C ASP A 187 -17.15 -13.56 -2.76
N PHE A 188 -16.87 -12.83 -3.85
CA PHE A 188 -15.79 -11.86 -3.93
C PHE A 188 -16.32 -10.44 -3.75
N ARG A 189 -15.51 -9.61 -3.09
CA ARG A 189 -15.80 -8.18 -2.91
C ARG A 189 -14.63 -7.34 -3.36
N SER A 190 -14.89 -6.43 -4.29
CA SER A 190 -13.95 -5.42 -4.76
C SER A 190 -14.49 -4.02 -4.49
N LEU A 191 -13.58 -3.05 -4.41
CA LEU A 191 -13.94 -1.65 -4.10
C LEU A 191 -14.87 -1.05 -5.16
N HIS A 192 -14.67 -1.40 -6.44
CA HIS A 192 -15.43 -0.86 -7.57
C HIS A 192 -16.51 -1.81 -8.10
N GLY A 193 -16.84 -2.85 -7.32
CA GLY A 193 -17.94 -3.76 -7.64
C GLY A 193 -17.53 -5.03 -8.41
N SER A 194 -18.54 -5.81 -8.85
CA SER A 194 -18.30 -7.12 -9.46
C SER A 194 -17.50 -7.07 -10.76
N GLY A 195 -17.69 -6.03 -11.56
CA GLY A 195 -16.93 -5.86 -12.80
C GLY A 195 -15.42 -5.79 -12.61
N GLU A 196 -14.96 -5.38 -11.42
CA GLU A 196 -13.54 -5.33 -11.07
C GLU A 196 -12.98 -6.72 -10.82
N TRP A 197 -13.52 -7.49 -9.87
CA TRP A 197 -12.99 -8.82 -9.61
C TRP A 197 -13.17 -9.78 -10.80
N GLU A 198 -14.21 -9.59 -11.62
CA GLU A 198 -14.33 -10.34 -12.88
C GLU A 198 -13.22 -10.00 -13.87
N GLU A 199 -12.79 -8.73 -13.90
CA GLU A 199 -11.65 -8.31 -14.71
C GLU A 199 -10.34 -8.89 -14.16
N ASP A 200 -10.18 -8.92 -12.84
CA ASP A 200 -9.02 -9.51 -12.17
C ASP A 200 -8.89 -11.00 -12.55
N VAL A 201 -9.99 -11.76 -12.55
CA VAL A 201 -10.02 -13.16 -13.03
C VAL A 201 -9.55 -13.25 -14.48
N ARG A 202 -10.07 -12.39 -15.38
CA ARG A 202 -9.65 -12.39 -16.79
C ARG A 202 -8.16 -12.12 -16.94
N GLN A 203 -7.65 -11.15 -16.20
CA GLN A 203 -6.24 -10.77 -16.24
C GLN A 203 -5.33 -11.88 -15.69
N LEU A 204 -5.71 -12.56 -14.60
CA LEU A 204 -5.00 -13.71 -14.06
C LEU A 204 -4.92 -14.86 -15.08
N LEU A 205 -6.04 -15.18 -15.73
CA LEU A 205 -6.06 -16.20 -16.77
C LEU A 205 -5.23 -15.82 -18.00
N ILE A 206 -5.23 -14.55 -18.39
CA ILE A 206 -4.39 -14.04 -19.47
C ILE A 206 -2.92 -14.13 -19.09
N ALA A 207 -2.54 -13.71 -17.89
CA ALA A 207 -1.17 -13.80 -17.41
C ALA A 207 -0.68 -15.25 -17.41
N LYS A 208 -1.54 -16.22 -17.10
CA LYS A 208 -1.22 -17.64 -17.07
C LYS A 208 -1.11 -18.26 -18.47
N TYR A 209 -2.05 -17.96 -19.37
CA TYR A 209 -2.17 -18.67 -20.67
C TYR A 209 -1.61 -17.91 -21.87
N TYR A 210 -1.37 -16.61 -21.69
CA TYR A 210 -0.83 -15.71 -22.72
C TYR A 210 0.17 -14.70 -22.09
N PRO A 211 1.19 -15.18 -21.35
CA PRO A 211 2.11 -14.29 -20.62
C PRO A 211 2.80 -13.25 -21.53
N GLU A 212 3.09 -13.65 -22.77
CA GLU A 212 3.71 -12.77 -23.79
C GLU A 212 2.77 -11.64 -24.27
N LYS A 213 1.45 -11.80 -24.07
CA LYS A 213 0.42 -10.83 -24.48
C LYS A 213 -0.18 -10.05 -23.32
N PHE A 214 0.18 -10.40 -22.11
CA PHE A 214 -0.42 -9.82 -20.90
C PHE A 214 -0.28 -8.28 -20.85
N TRP A 215 0.93 -7.77 -21.01
CA TRP A 215 1.18 -6.32 -21.02
C TRP A 215 0.54 -5.62 -22.21
N LYS A 216 0.43 -6.29 -23.38
CA LYS A 216 -0.29 -5.74 -24.52
C LYS A 216 -1.80 -5.67 -24.26
N TYR A 217 -2.35 -6.66 -23.56
CA TYR A 217 -3.73 -6.61 -23.13
C TYR A 217 -3.98 -5.44 -22.18
N LEU A 218 -3.15 -5.27 -21.14
CA LEU A 218 -3.26 -4.14 -20.21
C LEU A 218 -3.13 -2.79 -20.93
N GLU A 219 -2.19 -2.64 -21.86
CA GLU A 219 -2.04 -1.40 -22.67
C GLU A 219 -3.32 -1.00 -23.39
N ILE A 220 -4.06 -1.98 -23.93
CA ILE A 220 -5.32 -1.75 -24.63
C ILE A 220 -6.45 -1.53 -23.62
N ARG A 221 -6.55 -2.40 -22.62
CA ARG A 221 -7.63 -2.42 -21.63
C ARG A 221 -7.64 -1.17 -20.75
N ASN A 222 -6.50 -0.67 -20.38
CA ASN A 222 -6.35 0.48 -19.48
C ASN A 222 -6.77 1.81 -20.12
N LYS A 223 -6.94 1.88 -21.44
CA LYS A 223 -7.55 3.04 -22.12
C LYS A 223 -9.01 3.22 -21.78
N ASP A 224 -9.70 2.13 -21.43
CA ASP A 224 -11.12 2.11 -21.06
C ASP A 224 -11.37 0.96 -20.05
N TYR A 225 -10.64 1.02 -18.90
CA TYR A 225 -10.55 -0.04 -17.90
C TYR A 225 -11.89 -0.39 -17.23
N ARG A 226 -12.89 0.49 -17.29
CA ARG A 226 -14.26 0.25 -16.77
C ARG A 226 -15.25 -0.25 -17.83
N SER A 227 -14.83 -0.33 -19.09
CA SER A 227 -15.69 -0.79 -20.17
C SER A 227 -16.09 -2.25 -20.02
N SER A 228 -17.32 -2.58 -20.37
CA SER A 228 -17.78 -3.97 -20.49
C SER A 228 -17.22 -4.70 -21.73
N ARG A 229 -16.50 -4.00 -22.62
CA ARG A 229 -15.97 -4.55 -23.89
C ARG A 229 -14.58 -5.16 -23.75
N TRP A 230 -14.34 -5.90 -22.67
CA TRP A 230 -13.08 -6.62 -22.42
C TRP A 230 -12.73 -7.62 -23.53
N ASP A 231 -13.76 -8.23 -24.16
CA ASP A 231 -13.60 -9.16 -25.29
C ASP A 231 -12.95 -8.50 -26.51
N LYS A 232 -13.29 -7.23 -26.78
CA LYS A 232 -12.65 -6.44 -27.83
C LYS A 232 -11.17 -6.23 -27.54
N ALA A 233 -10.84 -5.84 -26.30
CA ALA A 233 -9.46 -5.66 -25.89
C ALA A 233 -8.64 -6.97 -26.00
N MET A 234 -9.23 -8.12 -25.62
CA MET A 234 -8.59 -9.43 -25.80
C MET A 234 -8.30 -9.72 -27.28
N LYS A 235 -9.31 -9.55 -28.16
CA LYS A 235 -9.15 -9.78 -29.61
C LYS A 235 -8.07 -8.89 -30.21
N GLU A 236 -8.04 -7.61 -29.83
CA GLU A 236 -7.03 -6.64 -30.27
C GLU A 236 -5.62 -7.00 -29.78
N ALA A 237 -5.50 -7.58 -28.59
CA ALA A 237 -4.25 -8.15 -28.06
C ALA A 237 -3.89 -9.52 -28.70
N GLY A 238 -4.72 -10.06 -29.58
CA GLY A 238 -4.53 -11.37 -30.20
C GLY A 238 -4.81 -12.55 -29.27
N ILE A 239 -5.69 -12.34 -28.27
CA ILE A 239 -6.11 -13.35 -27.30
C ILE A 239 -7.50 -13.85 -27.71
N ASN A 240 -7.74 -15.16 -27.61
CA ASN A 240 -9.06 -15.74 -27.86
C ASN A 240 -9.95 -15.66 -26.60
N PRO A 241 -11.00 -14.81 -26.58
CA PRO A 241 -11.85 -14.65 -25.39
C PRO A 241 -12.51 -15.96 -24.94
N ASN A 242 -12.95 -16.79 -25.90
CA ASN A 242 -13.63 -18.05 -25.57
C ASN A 242 -12.73 -19.03 -24.82
N LYS A 243 -11.41 -19.03 -25.10
CA LYS A 243 -10.45 -19.87 -24.37
C LYS A 243 -10.28 -19.40 -22.92
N ILE A 244 -10.31 -18.11 -22.66
CA ILE A 244 -10.26 -17.52 -21.32
C ILE A 244 -11.57 -17.81 -20.58
N MET A 245 -12.72 -17.49 -21.18
CA MET A 245 -14.01 -17.62 -20.52
C MET A 245 -14.40 -19.08 -20.19
N LYS A 246 -13.90 -20.06 -20.94
CA LYS A 246 -14.08 -21.49 -20.59
C LYS A 246 -13.49 -21.88 -19.24
N LYS A 247 -12.54 -21.09 -18.71
CA LYS A 247 -11.82 -21.36 -17.46
C LYS A 247 -12.24 -20.39 -16.34
N PHE A 248 -13.10 -19.43 -16.65
CA PHE A 248 -13.45 -18.31 -15.76
C PHE A 248 -14.02 -18.83 -14.43
N ASP A 249 -15.12 -19.59 -14.47
CA ASP A 249 -15.85 -20.05 -13.28
C ASP A 249 -15.17 -21.21 -12.53
N THR A 250 -14.07 -21.73 -13.06
CA THR A 250 -13.34 -22.83 -12.46
C THR A 250 -11.94 -22.37 -12.02
N GLU A 251 -10.96 -22.52 -12.88
CA GLU A 251 -9.58 -22.18 -12.61
C GLU A 251 -9.38 -20.68 -12.30
N GLY A 252 -10.12 -19.80 -13.00
CA GLY A 252 -10.04 -18.35 -12.79
C GLY A 252 -10.47 -17.94 -11.38
N VAL A 253 -11.57 -18.52 -10.89
CA VAL A 253 -12.07 -18.30 -9.54
C VAL A 253 -11.05 -18.79 -8.49
N GLU A 254 -10.43 -19.96 -8.71
CA GLU A 254 -9.40 -20.47 -7.77
C GLU A 254 -8.13 -19.60 -7.78
N LEU A 255 -7.73 -19.06 -8.94
CA LEU A 255 -6.64 -18.10 -9.00
C LEU A 255 -6.95 -16.84 -8.20
N LEU A 256 -8.18 -16.30 -8.31
CA LEU A 256 -8.57 -15.10 -7.57
C LEU A 256 -8.68 -15.36 -6.06
N LYS A 257 -9.11 -16.56 -5.63
CA LYS A 257 -9.05 -16.97 -4.21
C LYS A 257 -7.63 -16.98 -3.67
N ALA A 258 -6.67 -17.42 -4.48
CA ALA A 258 -5.25 -17.40 -4.11
C ALA A 258 -4.73 -15.96 -3.98
N GLU A 259 -5.15 -15.05 -4.87
CA GLU A 259 -4.81 -13.62 -4.75
C GLU A 259 -5.40 -13.02 -3.47
N ALA A 260 -6.67 -13.30 -3.15
CA ALA A 260 -7.30 -12.82 -1.91
C ALA A 260 -6.52 -13.29 -0.66
N ALA A 261 -6.14 -14.57 -0.62
CA ALA A 261 -5.35 -15.11 0.50
C ALA A 261 -3.95 -14.47 0.58
N TYR A 262 -3.32 -14.19 -0.56
CA TYR A 262 -2.01 -13.55 -0.62
C TYR A 262 -2.07 -12.08 -0.18
N VAL A 263 -3.11 -11.36 -0.59
CA VAL A 263 -3.38 -9.98 -0.14
C VAL A 263 -3.61 -9.91 1.36
N ASP A 264 -4.41 -10.84 1.92
CA ASP A 264 -4.65 -10.95 3.36
C ASP A 264 -3.34 -11.28 4.13
N GLU A 265 -2.48 -12.13 3.57
CA GLU A 265 -1.19 -12.51 4.19
C GLU A 265 -0.23 -11.33 4.35
N TYR A 266 -0.29 -10.36 3.44
CA TYR A 266 0.52 -9.13 3.47
C TYR A 266 -0.24 -7.91 3.99
N ASP A 267 -1.50 -8.06 4.40
CA ASP A 267 -2.39 -6.96 4.85
C ASP A 267 -2.39 -5.75 3.87
N ILE A 268 -2.43 -6.05 2.57
CA ILE A 268 -2.38 -5.02 1.52
C ILE A 268 -3.79 -4.63 1.10
N GLY A 269 -4.20 -3.40 1.39
CA GLY A 269 -5.54 -2.88 1.09
C GLY A 269 -5.58 -1.64 0.18
N SER A 270 -4.44 -1.19 -0.35
CA SER A 270 -4.37 0.04 -1.16
C SER A 270 -3.81 -0.22 -2.56
N SER A 271 -4.45 0.35 -3.58
CA SER A 271 -4.02 0.28 -4.99
C SER A 271 -3.48 1.64 -5.46
N PRO A 272 -2.26 1.71 -6.03
CA PRO A 272 -1.27 0.64 -6.06
C PRO A 272 -0.50 0.51 -4.74
N SER A 273 -0.01 -0.71 -4.47
CA SER A 273 1.04 -0.99 -3.49
C SER A 273 2.17 -1.76 -4.18
N PHE A 274 3.40 -1.59 -3.74
CA PHE A 274 4.57 -2.19 -4.36
C PHE A 274 5.33 -3.04 -3.35
N LEU A 275 5.40 -4.35 -3.59
CA LEU A 275 6.17 -5.27 -2.77
C LEU A 275 7.46 -5.64 -3.53
N TRP A 276 8.57 -5.15 -3.02
CA TRP A 276 9.89 -5.43 -3.56
C TRP A 276 10.51 -6.65 -2.87
N GLU A 277 10.88 -7.62 -3.69
CA GLU A 277 11.55 -8.86 -3.26
C GLU A 277 10.81 -9.63 -2.15
N GLY A 278 9.49 -9.49 -2.07
CA GLY A 278 8.68 -10.15 -1.05
C GLY A 278 8.88 -9.63 0.39
N LYS A 279 9.68 -8.58 0.56
CA LYS A 279 10.09 -8.05 1.86
C LYS A 279 9.71 -6.58 2.10
N GLU A 280 9.99 -5.72 1.15
CA GLU A 280 9.80 -4.28 1.32
C GLU A 280 8.51 -3.81 0.66
N LEU A 281 7.60 -3.27 1.46
CA LEU A 281 6.47 -2.50 0.95
C LEU A 281 6.95 -1.07 0.71
N LEU A 282 6.78 -0.57 -0.52
CA LEU A 282 7.35 0.70 -0.96
C LEU A 282 6.29 1.62 -1.56
N ASP A 283 6.53 2.92 -1.46
CA ASP A 283 5.85 3.92 -2.29
C ASP A 283 6.59 4.13 -3.62
N TYR A 284 6.08 5.03 -4.47
CA TYR A 284 6.71 5.38 -5.74
C TYR A 284 8.15 5.88 -5.59
N ASN A 285 8.44 6.65 -4.53
CA ASN A 285 9.77 7.22 -4.33
C ASN A 285 10.76 6.14 -3.88
N GLY A 286 10.38 5.31 -2.91
CA GLY A 286 11.19 4.19 -2.45
C GLY A 286 11.46 3.18 -3.57
N LEU A 287 10.42 2.87 -4.37
CA LEU A 287 10.56 1.97 -5.51
C LEU A 287 11.47 2.57 -6.59
N GLY A 288 11.33 3.85 -6.88
CA GLY A 288 12.17 4.55 -7.88
C GLY A 288 13.65 4.64 -7.51
N GLN A 289 14.03 4.35 -6.27
CA GLN A 289 15.42 4.25 -5.82
C GLN A 289 16.03 2.86 -6.04
N LYS A 290 15.20 1.84 -6.34
CA LYS A 290 15.69 0.49 -6.60
C LYS A 290 16.36 0.43 -7.98
N PRO A 291 17.42 -0.40 -8.15
CA PRO A 291 18.14 -0.52 -9.39
C PRO A 291 17.22 -0.79 -10.60
N GLY A 292 17.37 0.00 -11.65
CA GLY A 292 16.56 -0.13 -12.87
C GLY A 292 15.11 0.32 -12.78
N LEU A 293 14.59 0.72 -11.60
CA LEU A 293 13.19 1.09 -11.38
C LEU A 293 12.95 2.62 -11.33
N GLY A 294 13.92 3.42 -11.73
CA GLY A 294 13.83 4.90 -11.72
C GLY A 294 12.64 5.49 -12.49
N PHE A 295 12.04 4.73 -13.42
CA PHE A 295 10.84 5.15 -14.16
C PHE A 295 9.58 5.23 -13.26
N PHE A 296 9.61 4.65 -12.06
CA PHE A 296 8.52 4.81 -11.08
C PHE A 296 8.55 6.16 -10.36
N ASN A 297 9.66 6.89 -10.37
CA ASN A 297 9.70 8.20 -9.74
C ASN A 297 8.54 9.08 -10.20
N ARG A 298 7.94 9.84 -9.27
CA ARG A 298 6.76 10.69 -9.53
C ARG A 298 6.99 11.70 -10.66
N ASN A 299 8.21 12.19 -10.80
CA ASN A 299 8.60 13.17 -11.81
C ASN A 299 8.97 12.55 -13.18
N SER A 300 9.01 11.22 -13.30
CA SER A 300 9.17 10.57 -14.59
C SER A 300 7.84 10.68 -15.36
N SER A 301 7.83 11.41 -16.46
CA SER A 301 6.64 11.60 -17.29
C SER A 301 6.13 10.25 -17.81
N THR A 302 4.89 9.91 -17.48
CA THR A 302 4.09 8.98 -18.27
C THR A 302 3.59 9.73 -19.51
N ARG A 303 3.58 9.08 -20.68
CA ARG A 303 2.95 9.63 -21.86
C ARG A 303 1.44 9.76 -21.62
N GLY A 304 1.03 10.86 -20.98
CA GLY A 304 -0.40 11.12 -20.91
C GLY A 304 -1.03 11.62 -19.64
N ALA A 305 -0.39 11.66 -18.47
CA ALA A 305 -0.89 12.41 -17.30
C ALA A 305 0.15 12.45 -16.18
N ALA A 306 0.25 13.58 -15.48
CA ALA A 306 0.91 13.65 -14.19
C ALA A 306 0.17 12.72 -13.22
N ALA A 307 0.92 11.83 -12.53
CA ALA A 307 0.32 10.93 -11.56
C ALA A 307 -0.31 11.74 -10.42
N PRO A 308 -1.63 11.70 -10.20
CA PRO A 308 -2.21 12.28 -9.01
C PRO A 308 -1.62 11.58 -7.79
N ALA A 309 -1.36 12.33 -6.72
CA ALA A 309 -1.02 11.76 -5.43
C ALA A 309 -2.29 11.10 -4.87
N GLY A 310 -2.39 9.78 -4.96
CA GLY A 310 -3.56 9.06 -4.48
C GLY A 310 -3.41 7.54 -4.57
N SER A 311 -4.35 6.87 -3.92
CA SER A 311 -4.57 5.42 -4.01
C SER A 311 -6.06 5.15 -3.80
N CYS A 312 -6.54 4.06 -4.29
CA CYS A 312 -7.84 3.53 -3.92
C CYS A 312 -7.78 2.81 -2.59
#